data_97f3d1da7169056b47cbe124996d0a85
#
_entry.id   97f3d1da7169056b47cbe124996d0a85
#
_cell.length_a   1.000
_cell.length_b   1.000
_cell.length_c   1.000
_cell.angle_alpha   90.00
_cell.angle_beta   90.00
_cell.angle_gamma   90.00
#
_symmetry.space_group_name_H-M   'P 1'
#
loop_
_entity.id
_entity.type
_entity.pdbx_description
1 polymer ?
#
loop_
_entity_poly.entity_id
_entity_poly.type
_entity_poly.pdbx_seq_one_letter_code
_entity_poly.pdbx_strand_id
1 'polypeptide(L)'
;MQPKQPSERRDPGDDTGPRTFYVVVAALASVIFTAISLAPSEGGVAKYRWSFVFLVPIVWIFFALRRRMALRPVLFGLFALALVLHDLGAFGWYQRKFVGVQYDWYVHTFFGFVGGLIVARILEVRIGLRGRVLAPLAVLVVTGFGGLHEIMEAASTWVLGTDYGMLVTGADNPYDTQEDLLCNVVGSSVAVALRRFVRELA
;
A
#
# COMPACT_ATOMS: atom_id res chain seq x y z
N MET A 1 -7.16 35.59 -40.55
CA MET A 1 -7.27 35.05 -39.18
C MET A 1 -7.19 33.55 -39.27
N GLN A 2 -6.07 32.95 -38.84
CA GLN A 2 -5.97 31.50 -38.74
C GLN A 2 -6.71 31.05 -37.49
N PRO A 3 -7.52 29.96 -37.54
CA PRO A 3 -8.18 29.42 -36.36
C PRO A 3 -7.09 28.88 -35.41
N LYS A 4 -7.15 29.36 -34.14
CA LYS A 4 -6.29 28.77 -33.06
C LYS A 4 -6.55 27.28 -33.01
N GLN A 5 -5.52 26.46 -33.28
CA GLN A 5 -5.56 25.05 -33.03
C GLN A 5 -5.94 24.78 -31.55
N PRO A 6 -6.87 23.88 -31.28
CA PRO A 6 -7.19 23.52 -29.91
C PRO A 6 -5.90 22.99 -29.26
N SER A 7 -5.48 23.62 -28.17
CA SER A 7 -4.37 23.14 -27.37
C SER A 7 -4.65 21.66 -26.99
N GLU A 8 -3.81 20.75 -27.49
CA GLU A 8 -3.84 19.34 -27.06
C GLU A 8 -3.87 19.31 -25.55
N ARG A 9 -5.00 18.92 -24.99
CA ARG A 9 -5.09 18.63 -23.55
C ARG A 9 -4.23 17.40 -23.31
N ARG A 10 -3.01 17.61 -22.81
CA ARG A 10 -2.20 16.51 -22.29
C ARG A 10 -3.04 15.72 -21.30
N ASP A 11 -3.18 14.42 -21.54
CA ASP A 11 -3.83 13.52 -20.58
C ASP A 11 -3.07 13.64 -19.25
N PRO A 12 -3.74 14.00 -18.14
CA PRO A 12 -3.09 14.05 -16.82
C PRO A 12 -2.39 12.75 -16.41
N GLY A 13 -2.68 11.65 -17.12
CA GLY A 13 -2.01 10.37 -16.96
C GLY A 13 -0.65 10.27 -17.66
N ASP A 14 -0.29 11.21 -18.56
CA ASP A 14 1.02 11.21 -19.22
C ASP A 14 2.16 11.72 -18.32
N ASP A 15 1.83 12.29 -17.17
CA ASP A 15 2.80 12.81 -16.19
C ASP A 15 3.28 11.71 -15.18
N THR A 16 3.38 10.46 -15.67
CA THR A 16 3.80 9.32 -14.84
C THR A 16 5.31 9.15 -14.72
N GLY A 17 6.13 10.03 -15.30
CA GLY A 17 7.58 9.92 -15.23
C GLY A 17 8.19 8.75 -16.03
N PRO A 18 9.53 8.56 -15.98
CA PRO A 18 10.22 7.59 -16.82
C PRO A 18 9.89 6.15 -16.43
N ARG A 19 9.53 5.33 -17.44
CA ARG A 19 9.20 3.90 -17.25
C ARG A 19 10.30 3.13 -16.53
N THR A 20 11.56 3.48 -16.79
CA THR A 20 12.74 2.86 -16.21
C THR A 20 12.72 2.89 -14.68
N PHE A 21 12.28 4.02 -14.08
CA PHE A 21 12.17 4.14 -12.62
C PHE A 21 11.24 3.05 -12.04
N TYR A 22 10.05 2.89 -12.62
CA TYR A 22 9.08 1.91 -12.13
C TYR A 22 9.58 0.47 -12.28
N VAL A 23 10.25 0.17 -13.40
CA VAL A 23 10.85 -1.16 -13.63
C VAL A 23 11.93 -1.44 -12.60
N VAL A 24 12.82 -0.49 -12.35
CA VAL A 24 13.89 -0.64 -11.35
C VAL A 24 13.31 -0.84 -9.95
N VAL A 25 12.34 -0.02 -9.54
CA VAL A 25 11.70 -0.15 -8.22
C VAL A 25 10.98 -1.50 -8.10
N ALA A 26 10.21 -1.91 -9.12
CA ALA A 26 9.51 -3.20 -9.10
C ALA A 26 10.49 -4.38 -9.05
N ALA A 27 11.57 -4.33 -9.81
CA ALA A 27 12.61 -5.37 -9.80
C ALA A 27 13.33 -5.46 -8.45
N LEU A 28 13.73 -4.31 -7.88
CA LEU A 28 14.37 -4.26 -6.56
C LEU A 28 13.44 -4.80 -5.46
N ALA A 29 12.18 -4.37 -5.46
CA ALA A 29 11.19 -4.90 -4.52
C ALA A 29 11.02 -6.42 -4.67
N SER A 30 10.94 -6.92 -5.91
CA SER A 30 10.84 -8.37 -6.18
C SER A 30 12.05 -9.15 -5.66
N VAL A 31 13.28 -8.60 -5.84
CA VAL A 31 14.50 -9.20 -5.30
C VAL A 31 14.47 -9.21 -3.77
N ILE A 32 14.04 -8.11 -3.13
CA ILE A 32 13.92 -8.02 -1.67
C ILE A 32 12.92 -9.06 -1.15
N PHE A 33 11.72 -9.15 -1.71
CA PHE A 33 10.72 -10.14 -1.31
C PHE A 33 11.23 -11.57 -1.45
N THR A 34 11.91 -11.87 -2.56
CA THR A 34 12.52 -13.18 -2.78
C THR A 34 13.62 -13.46 -1.76
N ALA A 35 14.48 -12.47 -1.48
CA ALA A 35 15.55 -12.62 -0.50
C ALA A 35 15.00 -12.84 0.92
N ILE A 36 13.97 -12.10 1.32
CA ILE A 36 13.30 -12.27 2.62
C ILE A 36 12.71 -13.69 2.73
N SER A 37 12.03 -14.16 1.66
CA SER A 37 11.44 -15.50 1.65
C SER A 37 12.46 -16.64 1.78
N LEU A 38 13.69 -16.42 1.30
CA LEU A 38 14.79 -17.39 1.36
C LEU A 38 15.64 -17.25 2.62
N ALA A 39 15.50 -16.16 3.38
CA ALA A 39 16.27 -15.93 4.58
C ALA A 39 15.93 -16.96 5.67
N PRO A 40 16.90 -17.37 6.50
CA PRO A 40 16.63 -18.19 7.67
C PRO A 40 15.69 -17.44 8.61
N SER A 41 14.51 -17.96 8.85
CA SER A 41 13.58 -17.37 9.83
C SER A 41 13.88 -17.95 11.21
N GLU A 42 14.45 -17.14 12.09
CA GLU A 42 14.46 -17.45 13.52
C GLU A 42 13.05 -17.22 14.06
N GLY A 43 12.49 -18.20 14.76
CA GLY A 43 11.23 -18.04 15.47
C GLY A 43 9.95 -18.50 14.77
N GLY A 44 10.05 -19.36 13.75
CA GLY A 44 8.87 -20.13 13.32
C GLY A 44 7.85 -19.42 12.45
N VAL A 45 8.17 -18.25 11.85
CA VAL A 45 7.22 -17.54 10.99
C VAL A 45 7.29 -18.08 9.55
N ALA A 46 7.00 -19.38 9.40
CA ALA A 46 6.98 -20.07 8.10
C ALA A 46 5.97 -19.43 7.12
N LYS A 47 4.95 -18.80 7.64
CA LYS A 47 3.86 -18.19 6.89
C LYS A 47 4.30 -17.03 5.98
N TYR A 48 5.30 -16.24 6.38
CA TYR A 48 5.80 -15.15 5.53
C TYR A 48 6.75 -15.59 4.43
N ARG A 49 7.23 -16.85 4.43
CA ARG A 49 8.07 -17.39 3.35
C ARG A 49 7.37 -17.41 1.99
N TRP A 50 6.04 -17.39 2.00
CA TRP A 50 5.23 -17.41 0.77
C TRP A 50 4.71 -16.04 0.38
N SER A 51 4.98 -14.99 1.17
CA SER A 51 4.49 -13.63 0.89
C SER A 51 4.93 -13.11 -0.47
N PHE A 52 6.15 -13.48 -0.92
CA PHE A 52 6.66 -13.08 -2.24
C PHE A 52 5.75 -13.54 -3.39
N VAL A 53 5.04 -14.67 -3.24
CA VAL A 53 4.11 -15.19 -4.28
C VAL A 53 2.97 -14.19 -4.53
N PHE A 54 2.61 -13.40 -3.52
CA PHE A 54 1.57 -12.37 -3.62
C PHE A 54 2.16 -10.98 -3.85
N LEU A 55 3.23 -10.62 -3.16
CA LEU A 55 3.81 -9.27 -3.19
C LEU A 55 4.47 -8.96 -4.53
N VAL A 56 5.17 -9.93 -5.15
CA VAL A 56 5.75 -9.74 -6.46
C VAL A 56 4.68 -9.45 -7.53
N PRO A 57 3.63 -10.26 -7.69
CA PRO A 57 2.53 -9.92 -8.61
C PRO A 57 1.88 -8.57 -8.30
N ILE A 58 1.65 -8.23 -7.04
CA ILE A 58 1.01 -6.96 -6.66
C ILE A 58 1.84 -5.77 -7.16
N VAL A 59 3.15 -5.75 -6.92
CA VAL A 59 4.00 -4.64 -7.38
C VAL A 59 4.01 -4.51 -8.90
N TRP A 60 4.01 -5.64 -9.63
CA TRP A 60 3.97 -5.64 -11.09
C TRP A 60 2.59 -5.28 -11.66
N ILE A 61 1.50 -5.62 -10.98
CA ILE A 61 0.14 -5.16 -11.31
C ILE A 61 0.06 -3.64 -11.17
N PHE A 62 0.56 -3.07 -10.08
CA PHE A 62 0.61 -1.62 -9.90
C PHE A 62 1.49 -0.94 -10.96
N PHE A 63 2.62 -1.54 -11.32
CA PHE A 63 3.42 -1.09 -12.46
C PHE A 63 2.62 -1.10 -13.76
N ALA A 64 1.91 -2.18 -14.07
CA ALA A 64 1.09 -2.29 -15.30
C ALA A 64 -0.04 -1.25 -15.31
N LEU A 65 -0.68 -1.03 -14.17
CA LEU A 65 -1.81 -0.12 -14.01
C LEU A 65 -1.38 1.34 -13.76
N ARG A 66 -0.09 1.67 -13.61
CA ARG A 66 0.41 2.98 -13.20
C ARG A 66 -0.18 4.15 -14.00
N ARG A 67 -0.34 4.01 -15.32
CA ARG A 67 -0.95 5.04 -16.16
C ARG A 67 -2.45 5.20 -15.88
N ARG A 68 -3.18 4.08 -15.74
CA ARG A 68 -4.61 4.10 -15.40
C ARG A 68 -4.85 4.71 -14.03
N MET A 69 -3.98 4.47 -13.08
CA MET A 69 -4.03 5.02 -11.74
C MET A 69 -3.44 6.44 -11.62
N ALA A 70 -2.91 7.00 -12.72
CA ALA A 70 -2.15 8.25 -12.71
C ALA A 70 -1.04 8.25 -11.65
N LEU A 71 -0.38 7.11 -11.44
CA LEU A 71 0.55 6.86 -10.34
C LEU A 71 1.91 7.50 -10.66
N ARG A 72 2.34 8.45 -9.86
CA ARG A 72 3.65 9.09 -9.99
C ARG A 72 4.77 8.21 -9.43
N PRO A 73 6.04 8.43 -9.86
CA PRO A 73 7.19 7.64 -9.39
C PRO A 73 7.31 7.57 -7.87
N VAL A 74 7.18 8.70 -7.19
CA VAL A 74 7.27 8.77 -5.72
C VAL A 74 6.20 7.92 -5.06
N LEU A 75 4.94 7.99 -5.51
CA LEU A 75 3.85 7.19 -4.94
C LEU A 75 4.06 5.70 -5.18
N PHE A 76 4.60 5.33 -6.35
CA PHE A 76 4.95 3.94 -6.64
C PHE A 76 6.10 3.46 -5.74
N GLY A 77 7.12 4.30 -5.53
CA GLY A 77 8.21 3.99 -4.61
C GLY A 77 7.74 3.82 -3.16
N LEU A 78 6.87 4.73 -2.68
CA LEU A 78 6.26 4.62 -1.35
C LEU A 78 5.40 3.37 -1.22
N PHE A 79 4.64 3.01 -2.24
CA PHE A 79 3.85 1.78 -2.26
C PHE A 79 4.74 0.53 -2.18
N ALA A 80 5.81 0.47 -3.00
CA ALA A 80 6.77 -0.63 -2.92
C ALA A 80 7.45 -0.72 -1.54
N LEU A 81 7.80 0.44 -0.95
CA LEU A 81 8.35 0.50 0.41
C LEU A 81 7.35 -0.01 1.44
N ALA A 82 6.06 0.34 1.33
CA ALA A 82 5.03 -0.17 2.24
C ALA A 82 4.96 -1.70 2.19
N LEU A 83 4.99 -2.29 1.00
CA LEU A 83 5.03 -3.74 0.85
C LEU A 83 6.30 -4.38 1.43
N VAL A 84 7.47 -3.73 1.28
CA VAL A 84 8.72 -4.19 1.90
C VAL A 84 8.62 -4.15 3.43
N LEU A 85 8.10 -3.06 3.99
CA LEU A 85 7.90 -2.96 5.44
C LEU A 85 6.97 -4.07 5.94
N HIS A 86 5.88 -4.35 5.23
CA HIS A 86 5.01 -5.48 5.56
C HIS A 86 5.77 -6.81 5.55
N ASP A 87 6.57 -7.07 4.52
CA ASP A 87 7.31 -8.34 4.37
C ASP A 87 8.41 -8.54 5.43
N LEU A 88 8.89 -7.46 6.07
CA LEU A 88 9.80 -7.54 7.21
C LEU A 88 9.18 -8.24 8.44
N GLY A 89 7.86 -8.37 8.46
CA GLY A 89 7.15 -9.23 9.41
C GLY A 89 7.65 -10.66 9.43
N ALA A 90 8.21 -11.17 8.30
CA ALA A 90 8.86 -12.47 8.20
C ALA A 90 10.01 -12.70 9.22
N PHE A 91 10.60 -11.63 9.72
CA PHE A 91 11.63 -11.66 10.76
C PHE A 91 11.05 -11.51 12.17
N GLY A 92 9.75 -11.68 12.36
CA GLY A 92 9.07 -11.55 13.65
C GLY A 92 8.94 -10.11 14.15
N TRP A 93 9.00 -9.13 13.23
CA TRP A 93 8.89 -7.73 13.61
C TRP A 93 7.49 -7.36 14.08
N TYR A 94 6.45 -8.01 13.60
CA TYR A 94 5.07 -7.81 14.07
C TYR A 94 4.89 -8.07 15.57
N GLN A 95 5.74 -8.92 16.15
CA GLN A 95 5.75 -9.20 17.60
C GLN A 95 6.59 -8.20 18.40
N ARG A 96 7.23 -7.22 17.74
CA ARG A 96 8.11 -6.25 18.39
C ARG A 96 7.43 -4.90 18.56
N LYS A 97 7.85 -4.22 19.64
CA LYS A 97 7.51 -2.82 19.88
C LYS A 97 8.72 -1.94 19.58
N PHE A 98 8.50 -0.90 18.78
CA PHE A 98 9.48 0.14 18.53
C PHE A 98 9.00 1.41 19.23
N VAL A 99 9.81 1.97 20.13
CA VAL A 99 9.44 3.16 20.93
C VAL A 99 8.09 2.96 21.66
N GLY A 100 7.83 1.71 22.13
CA GLY A 100 6.60 1.38 22.86
C GLY A 100 5.37 1.09 22.01
N VAL A 101 5.44 1.28 20.68
CA VAL A 101 4.34 1.06 19.73
C VAL A 101 4.59 -0.24 18.96
N GLN A 102 3.56 -1.03 18.72
CA GLN A 102 3.67 -2.26 17.93
C GLN A 102 4.09 -1.95 16.50
N TYR A 103 4.95 -2.81 15.92
CA TYR A 103 5.41 -2.64 14.53
C TYR A 103 4.26 -2.64 13.53
N ASP A 104 3.29 -3.45 13.80
CA ASP A 104 2.07 -3.58 13.03
C ASP A 104 1.36 -2.24 12.82
N TRP A 105 1.17 -1.48 13.87
CA TRP A 105 0.57 -0.15 13.79
C TRP A 105 1.34 0.80 12.86
N TYR A 106 2.68 0.71 12.83
CA TYR A 106 3.48 1.50 11.88
C TYR A 106 3.20 1.06 10.44
N VAL A 107 3.13 -0.25 10.19
CA VAL A 107 2.87 -0.81 8.86
C VAL A 107 1.49 -0.37 8.38
N HIS A 108 0.43 -0.60 9.15
CA HIS A 108 -0.94 -0.26 8.78
C HIS A 108 -1.13 1.26 8.64
N THR A 109 -0.56 2.08 9.53
CA THR A 109 -0.59 3.54 9.40
C THR A 109 0.10 4.01 8.13
N PHE A 110 1.25 3.42 7.79
CA PHE A 110 1.99 3.78 6.58
C PHE A 110 1.26 3.31 5.31
N PHE A 111 0.68 2.12 5.30
CA PHE A 111 -0.21 1.66 4.22
C PHE A 111 -1.41 2.58 4.05
N GLY A 112 -2.06 2.95 5.14
CA GLY A 112 -3.16 3.91 5.14
C GLY A 112 -2.74 5.25 4.53
N PHE A 113 -1.56 5.76 4.92
CA PHE A 113 -1.01 7.01 4.39
C PHE A 113 -0.75 6.94 2.88
N VAL A 114 -0.02 5.93 2.43
CA VAL A 114 0.31 5.76 1.01
C VAL A 114 -0.96 5.50 0.18
N GLY A 115 -1.83 4.62 0.67
CA GLY A 115 -3.14 4.35 0.08
C GLY A 115 -4.00 5.60 -0.05
N GLY A 116 -4.03 6.43 1.00
CA GLY A 116 -4.74 7.71 1.00
C GLY A 116 -4.26 8.67 -0.09
N LEU A 117 -2.96 8.79 -0.30
CA LEU A 117 -2.38 9.60 -1.37
C LEU A 117 -2.74 9.04 -2.76
N ILE A 118 -2.61 7.73 -2.96
CA ILE A 118 -2.91 7.06 -4.24
C ILE A 118 -4.40 7.19 -4.58
N VAL A 119 -5.27 6.84 -3.65
CA VAL A 119 -6.73 6.90 -3.86
C VAL A 119 -7.20 8.33 -4.09
N ALA A 120 -6.74 9.28 -3.29
CA ALA A 120 -7.09 10.69 -3.49
C ALA A 120 -6.67 11.19 -4.88
N ARG A 121 -5.49 10.76 -5.37
CA ARG A 121 -5.03 11.10 -6.72
C ARG A 121 -5.90 10.47 -7.80
N ILE A 122 -6.24 9.19 -7.68
CA ILE A 122 -7.13 8.50 -8.63
C ILE A 122 -8.48 9.22 -8.69
N LEU A 123 -9.07 9.50 -7.54
CA LEU A 123 -10.35 10.20 -7.43
C LEU A 123 -10.30 11.59 -8.09
N GLU A 124 -9.21 12.32 -7.88
CA GLU A 124 -9.06 13.66 -8.47
C GLU A 124 -8.79 13.61 -9.97
N VAL A 125 -7.85 12.79 -10.43
CA VAL A 125 -7.33 12.81 -11.80
C VAL A 125 -8.22 12.03 -12.75
N ARG A 126 -8.75 10.89 -12.32
CA ARG A 126 -9.52 9.98 -13.18
C ARG A 126 -11.03 10.14 -13.06
N ILE A 127 -11.51 10.47 -11.87
CA ILE A 127 -12.94 10.64 -11.60
C ILE A 127 -13.33 12.11 -11.63
N GLY A 128 -12.37 13.05 -11.52
CA GLY A 128 -12.62 14.48 -11.47
C GLY A 128 -13.20 14.94 -10.14
N LEU A 129 -13.16 14.10 -9.09
CA LEU A 129 -13.71 14.42 -7.79
C LEU A 129 -12.84 15.46 -7.08
N ARG A 130 -13.49 16.51 -6.56
CA ARG A 130 -12.83 17.63 -5.88
C ARG A 130 -13.63 18.09 -4.66
N GLY A 131 -13.04 18.99 -3.89
CA GLY A 131 -13.71 19.62 -2.77
C GLY A 131 -13.85 18.73 -1.53
N ARG A 132 -14.94 18.96 -0.77
CA ARG A 132 -15.12 18.37 0.56
C ARG A 132 -15.39 16.86 0.56
N VAL A 133 -15.85 16.30 -0.55
CA VAL A 133 -16.22 14.87 -0.67
C VAL A 133 -15.00 13.98 -0.92
N LEU A 134 -13.93 14.53 -1.53
CA LEU A 134 -12.75 13.75 -1.89
C LEU A 134 -12.07 13.13 -0.67
N ALA A 135 -11.90 13.91 0.40
CA ALA A 135 -11.21 13.47 1.61
C ALA A 135 -11.92 12.27 2.27
N PRO A 136 -13.21 12.39 2.67
CA PRO A 136 -13.88 11.28 3.32
C PRO A 136 -14.00 10.05 2.41
N LEU A 137 -14.19 10.25 1.10
CA LEU A 137 -14.27 9.11 0.18
C LEU A 137 -12.91 8.39 0.05
N ALA A 138 -11.80 9.12 0.00
CA ALA A 138 -10.47 8.50 -0.04
C ALA A 138 -10.21 7.68 1.22
N VAL A 139 -10.52 8.21 2.42
CA VAL A 139 -10.39 7.48 3.69
C VAL A 139 -11.28 6.24 3.69
N LEU A 140 -12.54 6.36 3.28
CA LEU A 140 -13.48 5.23 3.24
C LEU A 140 -13.00 4.11 2.31
N VAL A 141 -12.49 4.46 1.12
CA VAL A 141 -11.96 3.49 0.16
C VAL A 141 -10.74 2.77 0.72
N VAL A 142 -9.80 3.51 1.34
CA VAL A 142 -8.60 2.90 1.95
C VAL A 142 -8.97 1.99 3.11
N THR A 143 -9.88 2.43 3.98
CA THR A 143 -10.37 1.59 5.09
C THR A 143 -11.09 0.34 4.57
N GLY A 144 -11.86 0.46 3.48
CA GLY A 144 -12.50 -0.68 2.83
C GLY A 144 -11.47 -1.69 2.28
N PHE A 145 -10.39 -1.23 1.68
CA PHE A 145 -9.28 -2.13 1.27
C PHE A 145 -8.58 -2.76 2.48
N GLY A 146 -8.37 -2.01 3.56
CA GLY A 146 -7.88 -2.56 4.83
C GLY A 146 -8.79 -3.68 5.32
N GLY A 147 -10.11 -3.45 5.39
CA GLY A 147 -11.06 -4.48 5.79
C GLY A 147 -11.06 -5.73 4.89
N LEU A 148 -10.86 -5.56 3.56
CA LEU A 148 -10.68 -6.70 2.66
C LEU A 148 -9.38 -7.45 2.94
N HIS A 149 -8.31 -6.76 3.31
CA HIS A 149 -7.05 -7.37 3.72
C HIS A 149 -7.24 -8.25 4.95
N GLU A 150 -7.88 -7.74 6.01
CA GLU A 150 -8.21 -8.49 7.21
C GLU A 150 -9.03 -9.75 6.93
N ILE A 151 -10.05 -9.62 6.06
CA ILE A 151 -10.86 -10.76 5.62
C ILE A 151 -9.99 -11.79 4.88
N MET A 152 -9.05 -11.36 4.05
CA MET A 152 -8.14 -12.26 3.34
C MET A 152 -7.19 -12.97 4.31
N GLU A 153 -6.69 -12.29 5.33
CA GLU A 153 -5.86 -12.89 6.38
C GLU A 153 -6.63 -13.96 7.16
N ALA A 154 -7.83 -13.62 7.62
CA ALA A 154 -8.70 -14.56 8.31
C ALA A 154 -9.06 -15.77 7.42
N ALA A 155 -9.43 -15.53 6.16
CA ALA A 155 -9.77 -16.60 5.21
C ALA A 155 -8.55 -17.48 4.90
N SER A 156 -7.35 -16.91 4.75
CA SER A 156 -6.12 -17.67 4.52
C SER A 156 -5.81 -18.59 5.69
N THR A 157 -5.98 -18.11 6.91
CA THR A 157 -5.77 -18.90 8.13
C THR A 157 -6.83 -19.99 8.28
N TRP A 158 -8.06 -19.69 7.91
CA TRP A 158 -9.13 -20.70 7.91
C TRP A 158 -8.88 -21.83 6.91
N VAL A 159 -8.34 -21.51 5.73
CA VAL A 159 -8.08 -22.51 4.67
C VAL A 159 -6.75 -23.25 4.88
N LEU A 160 -5.70 -22.55 5.29
CA LEU A 160 -4.33 -23.08 5.37
C LEU A 160 -3.93 -23.50 6.79
N GLY A 161 -4.75 -23.19 7.79
CA GLY A 161 -4.43 -23.39 9.20
C GLY A 161 -3.52 -22.30 9.78
N THR A 162 -3.36 -22.30 11.09
CA THR A 162 -2.59 -21.29 11.85
C THR A 162 -1.11 -21.23 11.49
N ASP A 163 -0.56 -22.34 11.01
CA ASP A 163 0.87 -22.42 10.69
C ASP A 163 1.24 -21.75 9.36
N TYR A 164 0.29 -21.65 8.43
CA TYR A 164 0.48 -21.14 7.07
C TYR A 164 -0.44 -19.98 6.71
N GLY A 165 -1.45 -19.70 7.51
CA GLY A 165 -2.36 -18.58 7.30
C GLY A 165 -1.69 -17.24 7.56
N MET A 166 -2.18 -16.19 6.94
CA MET A 166 -1.61 -14.84 7.04
C MET A 166 -1.94 -14.15 8.36
N LEU A 167 -3.02 -14.57 9.03
CA LEU A 167 -3.42 -13.98 10.30
C LEU A 167 -2.34 -14.21 11.36
N VAL A 168 -1.73 -13.13 11.78
CA VAL A 168 -0.64 -13.13 12.79
C VAL A 168 -1.23 -12.92 14.18
N THR A 169 -2.49 -13.14 14.38
CA THR A 169 -3.07 -12.98 15.70
C THR A 169 -2.24 -13.71 16.72
N GLY A 170 -1.57 -12.97 17.53
CA GLY A 170 -1.37 -13.45 18.88
C GLY A 170 -2.78 -13.74 19.41
N ALA A 171 -3.01 -14.96 19.90
CA ALA A 171 -4.25 -15.32 20.55
C ALA A 171 -4.68 -14.33 21.67
N ASP A 172 -3.94 -13.29 21.85
CA ASP A 172 -3.96 -12.35 22.96
C ASP A 172 -4.52 -10.96 22.59
N ASN A 173 -4.73 -10.65 21.29
CA ASN A 173 -5.33 -9.37 20.90
C ASN A 173 -6.67 -9.54 20.15
N PRO A 174 -7.81 -9.57 20.84
CA PRO A 174 -9.12 -9.69 20.20
C PRO A 174 -9.53 -8.46 19.38
N TYR A 175 -8.76 -7.38 19.44
CA TYR A 175 -9.03 -6.10 18.76
C TYR A 175 -8.08 -5.81 17.60
N ASP A 176 -7.25 -6.77 17.20
CA ASP A 176 -6.23 -6.64 16.15
C ASP A 176 -6.79 -5.99 14.87
N THR A 177 -7.78 -6.60 14.27
CA THR A 177 -8.47 -6.07 13.08
C THR A 177 -8.99 -4.63 13.27
N GLN A 178 -9.54 -4.31 14.46
CA GLN A 178 -10.05 -2.97 14.74
C GLN A 178 -8.92 -1.95 14.87
N GLU A 179 -7.81 -2.33 15.48
CA GLU A 179 -6.61 -1.49 15.61
C GLU A 179 -6.00 -1.21 14.24
N ASP A 180 -5.90 -2.20 13.37
CA ASP A 180 -5.38 -2.07 12.01
C ASP A 180 -6.25 -1.19 11.13
N LEU A 181 -7.57 -1.37 11.21
CA LEU A 181 -8.50 -0.46 10.54
C LEU A 181 -8.39 0.97 11.05
N LEU A 182 -8.21 1.16 12.37
CA LEU A 182 -7.99 2.48 12.95
C LEU A 182 -6.68 3.10 12.44
N CYS A 183 -5.60 2.32 12.37
CA CYS A 183 -4.32 2.74 11.80
C CYS A 183 -4.46 3.17 10.34
N ASN A 184 -5.22 2.42 9.54
CA ASN A 184 -5.53 2.76 8.15
C ASN A 184 -6.33 4.07 8.04
N VAL A 185 -7.31 4.29 8.93
CA VAL A 185 -8.09 5.54 9.00
C VAL A 185 -7.18 6.71 9.36
N VAL A 186 -6.33 6.57 10.38
CA VAL A 186 -5.40 7.62 10.80
C VAL A 186 -4.43 7.95 9.67
N GLY A 187 -3.76 6.95 9.10
CA GLY A 187 -2.79 7.13 8.02
C GLY A 187 -3.41 7.83 6.82
N SER A 188 -4.56 7.35 6.33
CA SER A 188 -5.24 7.93 5.18
C SER A 188 -5.79 9.34 5.45
N SER A 189 -6.25 9.62 6.66
CA SER A 189 -6.68 10.96 7.07
C SER A 189 -5.53 11.96 7.06
N VAL A 190 -4.37 11.57 7.61
CA VAL A 190 -3.14 12.37 7.56
C VAL A 190 -2.71 12.62 6.11
N ALA A 191 -2.73 11.58 5.27
CA ALA A 191 -2.40 11.69 3.84
C ALA A 191 -3.25 12.74 3.12
N VAL A 192 -4.56 12.68 3.31
CA VAL A 192 -5.49 13.61 2.67
C VAL A 192 -5.37 15.02 3.22
N ALA A 193 -5.13 15.18 4.53
CA ALA A 193 -4.89 16.48 5.14
C ALA A 193 -3.59 17.13 4.61
N LEU A 194 -2.53 16.34 4.49
CA LEU A 194 -1.23 16.80 3.99
C LEU A 194 -1.17 16.91 2.46
N ARG A 195 -2.14 16.37 1.71
CA ARG A 195 -2.14 16.34 0.25
C ARG A 195 -1.89 17.72 -0.39
N ARG A 196 -2.35 18.80 0.22
CA ARG A 196 -2.12 20.16 -0.30
C ARG A 196 -0.63 20.51 -0.33
N PHE A 197 0.14 20.03 0.66
CA PHE A 197 1.58 20.25 0.77
C PHE A 197 2.38 19.27 -0.10
N VAL A 198 1.81 18.09 -0.38
CA VAL A 198 2.44 16.99 -1.13
C VAL A 198 2.05 17.01 -2.61
N ARG A 199 1.21 17.96 -3.06
CA ARG A 199 0.71 18.04 -4.45
C ARG A 199 1.82 18.04 -5.51
N GLU A 200 2.98 18.57 -5.19
CA GLU A 200 4.14 18.58 -6.10
C GLU A 200 4.87 17.23 -6.12
N LEU A 201 4.74 16.45 -5.05
CA LEU A 201 5.33 15.12 -4.92
C LEU A 201 4.36 13.99 -5.30
N ALA A 202 3.11 14.18 -5.12
CA ALA A 202 2.01 13.29 -5.43
C ALA A 202 1.23 13.77 -6.65
#